data_084f6d4edde662a6e0c2a4d90b40b425
#
_entry.id   084f6d4edde662a6e0c2a4d90b40b425
#
_cell.length_a   1.000
_cell.length_b   1.000
_cell.length_c   1.000
_cell.angle_alpha   90.00
_cell.angle_beta   90.00
_cell.angle_gamma   90.00
#
_symmetry.space_group_name_H-M   'P 1'
#
loop_
_entity.id
_entity.type
_entity.pdbx_description
1 polymer ?
#
loop_
_entity_poly.entity_id
_entity_poly.type
_entity_poly.pdbx_seq_one_letter_code
_entity_poly.pdbx_strand_id
1 'polypeptide(L)'
;MSRQTDARAIAATAKITIDQARSIALKAHPGTITDEELEKERGGSGLRYSFDIKSGGHVSEVGVDAQTGEVLENKKEGPHPD
;
A
#
# COMPACT_ATOMS: atom_id res chain seq x y z
N MET A 1 10.82 24.04 10.79
CA MET A 1 10.82 23.26 10.02
C MET A 1 9.72 22.50 9.94
N SER A 2 9.36 22.12 9.01
CA SER A 2 8.28 21.44 8.85
C SER A 2 8.39 20.14 9.39
N ARG A 3 7.62 19.74 10.12
CA ARG A 3 7.67 18.67 10.49
C ARG A 3 6.99 17.83 9.76
N GLN A 4 6.21 18.17 8.93
CA GLN A 4 5.60 17.29 8.21
C GLN A 4 6.43 16.70 7.29
N THR A 5 6.40 15.47 7.11
CA THR A 5 7.16 14.81 6.12
C THR A 5 6.62 15.21 4.81
N ASP A 6 7.47 15.73 4.02
CA ASP A 6 7.10 16.12 2.70
C ASP A 6 6.84 14.89 1.89
N ALA A 7 5.72 14.82 1.24
CA ALA A 7 5.38 13.67 0.41
C ALA A 7 6.41 13.44 -0.66
N ARG A 8 7.01 14.50 -1.20
CA ARG A 8 8.02 14.30 -2.22
C ARG A 8 9.29 13.70 -1.65
N ALA A 9 9.62 14.06 -0.42
CA ALA A 9 10.80 13.50 0.21
C ALA A 9 10.58 12.02 0.50
N ILE A 10 9.38 11.64 0.91
CA ILE A 10 9.09 10.25 1.14
C ILE A 10 9.14 9.48 -0.17
N ALA A 11 8.52 10.02 -1.20
CA ALA A 11 8.51 9.34 -2.49
C ALA A 11 9.90 9.20 -3.06
N ALA A 12 10.78 10.16 -2.78
CA ALA A 12 12.13 10.09 -3.31
C ALA A 12 12.93 8.94 -2.72
N THR A 13 12.53 8.41 -1.56
CA THR A 13 13.25 7.30 -0.99
C THR A 13 12.68 5.97 -1.46
N ALA A 14 11.56 5.97 -2.15
CA ALA A 14 10.98 4.74 -2.63
C ALA A 14 11.74 4.27 -3.85
N LYS A 15 12.03 2.99 -3.92
CA LYS A 15 12.70 2.43 -5.09
C LYS A 15 11.73 1.77 -6.03
N ILE A 16 10.52 1.54 -5.58
CA ILE A 16 9.46 0.96 -6.39
C ILE A 16 8.47 2.08 -6.67
N THR A 17 8.06 2.24 -7.91
CA THR A 17 7.08 3.26 -8.23
C THR A 17 5.70 2.81 -7.79
N ILE A 18 4.78 3.75 -7.67
CA ILE A 18 3.44 3.39 -7.27
C ILE A 18 2.78 2.51 -8.33
N ASP A 19 3.11 2.67 -9.58
CA ASP A 19 2.57 1.81 -10.62
C ASP A 19 3.07 0.38 -10.46
N GLN A 20 4.34 0.22 -10.12
CA GLN A 20 4.88 -1.10 -9.85
C GLN A 20 4.21 -1.70 -8.63
N ALA A 21 4.01 -0.89 -7.61
CA ALA A 21 3.38 -1.37 -6.39
C ALA A 21 1.93 -1.77 -6.64
N ARG A 22 1.21 -1.03 -7.49
CA ARG A 22 -0.17 -1.39 -7.85
C ARG A 22 -0.20 -2.77 -8.52
N SER A 23 0.73 -3.00 -9.43
CA SER A 23 0.79 -4.28 -10.11
C SER A 23 1.05 -5.40 -9.14
N ILE A 24 1.97 -5.18 -8.21
CA ILE A 24 2.29 -6.18 -7.21
C ILE A 24 1.07 -6.44 -6.32
N ALA A 25 0.40 -5.38 -5.90
CA ALA A 25 -0.76 -5.52 -5.03
C ALA A 25 -1.89 -6.26 -5.74
N LEU A 26 -2.12 -5.95 -7.00
CA LEU A 26 -3.20 -6.60 -7.74
C LEU A 26 -2.90 -8.04 -8.08
N LYS A 27 -1.62 -8.39 -8.18
CA LYS A 27 -1.28 -9.78 -8.33
C LYS A 27 -1.53 -10.53 -7.05
N ALA A 28 -1.19 -9.93 -5.92
CA ALA A 28 -1.40 -10.56 -4.63
C ALA A 28 -2.88 -10.65 -4.29
N HIS A 29 -3.65 -9.66 -4.72
CA HIS A 29 -5.08 -9.62 -4.39
C HIS A 29 -5.83 -8.94 -5.53
N PRO A 30 -6.35 -9.69 -6.47
CA PRO A 30 -7.06 -9.09 -7.61
C PRO A 30 -8.34 -8.36 -7.16
N GLY A 31 -8.63 -7.28 -7.83
CA GLY A 31 -9.82 -6.50 -7.52
C GLY A 31 -9.65 -5.08 -8.04
N THR A 32 -10.36 -4.16 -7.42
CA THR A 32 -10.32 -2.75 -7.80
C THR A 32 -9.70 -1.95 -6.68
N ILE A 33 -8.64 -1.21 -6.98
CA ILE A 33 -8.01 -0.35 -5.99
C ILE A 33 -8.92 0.85 -5.77
N THR A 34 -9.35 1.05 -4.53
CA THR A 34 -10.22 2.17 -4.19
C THR A 34 -9.49 3.24 -3.41
N ASP A 35 -8.33 2.94 -2.88
CA ASP A 35 -7.55 3.92 -2.15
C ASP A 35 -6.10 3.50 -2.14
N GLU A 36 -5.20 4.46 -2.09
CA GLU A 36 -3.77 4.15 -2.06
C GLU A 36 -3.03 5.25 -1.32
N GLU A 37 -2.01 4.86 -0.58
CA GLU A 37 -1.20 5.79 0.20
C GLU A 37 0.22 5.30 0.29
N LEU A 38 1.15 6.23 0.42
CA LEU A 38 2.53 5.90 0.74
C LEU A 38 2.73 6.31 2.18
N GLU A 39 3.15 5.39 3.02
CA GLU A 39 3.26 5.70 4.44
C GLU A 39 4.49 5.07 5.06
N LYS A 40 4.91 5.65 6.17
CA LYS A 40 5.97 5.10 6.97
C LYS A 40 5.33 4.25 8.04
N GLU A 41 5.79 3.02 8.15
CA GLU A 41 5.21 2.12 9.10
C GLU A 41 6.20 1.02 9.42
N ARG A 42 6.15 0.46 10.58
CA ARG A 42 7.04 -0.62 10.93
C ARG A 42 6.82 -1.79 10.02
N GLY A 43 7.86 -2.53 9.78
CA GLY A 43 7.80 -3.71 8.94
C GLY A 43 8.53 -3.46 7.64
N GLY A 44 9.21 -4.48 7.15
CA GLY A 44 9.97 -4.38 5.94
C GLY A 44 10.99 -3.26 6.05
N SER A 45 11.06 -2.43 5.03
CA SER A 45 12.01 -1.32 5.03
C SER A 45 11.54 -0.13 5.83
N GLY A 46 10.31 -0.15 6.30
CA GLY A 46 9.76 0.99 7.01
C GLY A 46 8.98 1.94 6.12
N LEU A 47 8.93 1.68 4.84
CA LEU A 47 8.18 2.50 3.91
C LEU A 47 7.34 1.60 3.04
N ARG A 48 6.06 1.87 2.92
CA ARG A 48 5.17 1.01 2.15
C ARG A 48 4.10 1.80 1.43
N TYR A 49 3.65 1.21 0.32
CA TYR A 49 2.44 1.67 -0.33
C TYR A 49 1.32 0.80 0.22
N SER A 50 0.24 1.42 0.65
CA SER A 50 -0.93 0.71 1.14
C SER A 50 -2.07 0.90 0.18
N PHE A 51 -2.75 -0.17 -0.14
CA PHE A 51 -3.86 -0.14 -1.09
C PHE A 51 -5.08 -0.78 -0.47
N ASP A 52 -6.24 -0.14 -0.64
CA ASP A 52 -7.50 -0.79 -0.34
C ASP A 52 -8.00 -1.36 -1.65
N ILE A 53 -8.26 -2.64 -1.68
CA ILE A 53 -8.70 -3.32 -2.90
C ILE A 53 -10.05 -3.96 -2.65
N LYS A 54 -11.01 -3.56 -3.45
CA LYS A 54 -12.36 -4.09 -3.33
C LYS A 54 -12.51 -5.27 -4.26
N SER A 55 -13.02 -6.37 -3.74
CA SER A 55 -13.23 -7.56 -4.52
C SER A 55 -14.49 -8.22 -4.00
N GLY A 56 -15.48 -8.33 -4.84
CA GLY A 56 -16.77 -8.84 -4.41
C GLY A 56 -17.37 -7.88 -3.41
N GLY A 57 -17.79 -8.32 -2.30
CA GLY A 57 -18.35 -7.45 -1.29
C GLY A 57 -17.37 -7.11 -0.18
N HIS A 58 -16.10 -7.33 -0.42
CA HIS A 58 -15.12 -7.17 0.63
C HIS A 58 -14.01 -6.22 0.22
N VAL A 59 -13.38 -5.61 1.21
CA VAL A 59 -12.22 -4.76 0.98
C VAL A 59 -11.05 -5.41 1.71
N SER A 60 -9.92 -5.48 1.02
CA SER A 60 -8.70 -5.98 1.62
C SER A 60 -7.65 -4.89 1.61
N GLU A 61 -6.78 -4.92 2.59
CA GLU A 61 -5.70 -3.98 2.65
C GLU A 61 -4.41 -4.71 2.26
N VAL A 62 -3.70 -4.19 1.28
CA VAL A 62 -2.46 -4.78 0.81
C VAL A 62 -1.37 -3.78 0.97
N GLY A 63 -0.31 -4.16 1.65
CA GLY A 63 0.85 -3.30 1.84
C GLY A 63 2.02 -3.83 1.05
N VAL A 64 2.66 -2.98 0.28
CA VAL A 64 3.80 -3.36 -0.55
C VAL A 64 4.99 -2.52 -0.13
N ASP A 65 6.09 -3.17 0.20
CA ASP A 65 7.30 -2.46 0.61
C ASP A 65 7.76 -1.57 -0.53
N ALA A 66 7.92 -0.30 -0.25
CA ALA A 66 8.25 0.67 -1.28
C ALA A 66 9.70 0.59 -1.72
N GLN A 67 10.52 -0.20 -1.04
CA GLN A 67 11.90 -0.36 -1.44
C GLN A 67 12.16 -1.71 -2.06
N THR A 68 11.49 -2.76 -1.63
CA THR A 68 11.77 -4.09 -2.13
C THR A 68 10.67 -4.68 -2.97
N GLY A 69 9.46 -4.16 -2.87
CA GLY A 69 8.32 -4.71 -3.58
C GLY A 69 7.69 -5.91 -2.89
N GLU A 70 8.18 -6.22 -1.70
CA GLU A 70 7.63 -7.37 -0.97
C GLU A 70 6.24 -7.05 -0.45
N VAL A 71 5.33 -8.00 -0.50
CA VAL A 71 4.00 -7.82 0.06
C VAL A 71 4.12 -8.02 1.55
N LEU A 72 3.91 -6.94 2.30
CA LEU A 72 4.04 -6.96 3.74
C LEU A 72 2.72 -7.23 4.45
N GLU A 73 1.62 -6.96 3.77
CA GLU A 73 0.32 -7.16 4.36
C GLU A 73 -0.68 -7.49 3.26
N ASN A 74 -1.56 -8.44 3.52
CA ASN A 74 -2.62 -8.77 2.59
C ASN A 74 -3.74 -9.30 3.46
N LYS A 75 -4.56 -8.37 3.96
CA LYS A 75 -5.50 -8.70 4.98
C LYS A 75 -6.89 -8.26 4.61
N LYS A 76 -7.82 -9.17 4.69
CA LYS A 76 -9.19 -8.83 4.42
C LYS A 76 -9.75 -8.09 5.61
N GLU A 77 -10.34 -6.95 5.36
CA GLU A 77 -11.00 -6.23 6.40
C GLU A 77 -12.34 -6.85 6.58
N GLY A 78 -12.83 -7.08 7.62
CA GLY A 78 -14.04 -7.77 7.83
C GLY A 78 -15.16 -7.18 7.01
N PRO A 79 -16.29 -7.87 6.94
CA PRO A 79 -17.39 -7.34 6.20
C PRO A 79 -17.85 -6.08 6.84
N HIS A 80 -18.22 -5.13 6.03
CA HIS A 80 -18.67 -3.93 6.53
C HIS A 80 -19.99 -4.13 7.09
N PRO A 81 -20.21 -3.67 8.23
CA PRO A 81 -21.50 -3.88 8.77
C PRO A 81 -22.41 -3.07 8.00
N ASP A 82 -22.40 -2.63 7.33
CA ASP A 82 -23.28 -1.95 6.56
C ASP A 82 -24.22 -1.72 6.91
#